data_317a03f480ad684314d5befdd9191454
#
_entry.id   317a03f480ad684314d5befdd9191454
#
_cell.length_a   1.000
_cell.length_b   1.000
_cell.length_c   1.000
_cell.angle_alpha   90.00
_cell.angle_beta   90.00
_cell.angle_gamma   90.00
#
_symmetry.space_group_name_H-M   'P 1'
#
loop_
_entity.id
_entity.type
_entity.pdbx_description
1 polymer ?
#
loop_
_entity_poly.entity_id
_entity_poly.type
_entity_poly.pdbx_seq_one_letter_code
_entity_poly.pdbx_strand_id
1 'polypeptide(L)'
;VITPLTDRCYMTLTTALHLHRGGSPKGPAGTGKTETVKDLGKSLGMYVIVVNCSEGLDYKSMGRMFSGLAQTGAWGCFDEFNRINIEVLSVVAQQILSILSALSAGKSKFLFEGHTIRLVPTCGIFITMNPGYAGRTELPDNLKSMFRPISMVVPDSTLIAEILLFGEGFDNCKVLYLCDSKNYREIVLNTISATFLPVFCTIFSISLTK
;
A
#
# COMPACT_ATOMS: atom_id res chain seq x y z
N VAL A 1 -9.37 3.29 9.39
CA VAL A 1 -10.57 2.45 9.59
C VAL A 1 -10.14 0.99 9.67
N ILE A 2 -10.42 0.33 10.80
CA ILE A 2 -10.09 -1.09 11.00
C ILE A 2 -11.30 -1.91 10.58
N THR A 3 -11.11 -2.75 9.58
CA THR A 3 -12.10 -3.70 9.10
C THR A 3 -11.57 -5.15 9.28
N PRO A 4 -12.42 -6.18 9.26
CA PRO A 4 -11.93 -7.57 9.33
C PRO A 4 -10.92 -7.92 8.23
N LEU A 5 -10.99 -7.25 7.07
CA LEU A 5 -10.02 -7.41 5.98
C LEU A 5 -8.67 -6.78 6.34
N THR A 6 -8.67 -5.52 6.80
CA THR A 6 -7.43 -4.82 7.17
C THR A 6 -6.77 -5.47 8.39
N ASP A 7 -7.53 -5.98 9.34
CA ASP A 7 -7.03 -6.70 10.50
C ASP A 7 -6.23 -7.96 10.10
N ARG A 8 -6.78 -8.77 9.19
CA ARG A 8 -6.07 -9.93 8.63
C ARG A 8 -4.81 -9.52 7.85
N CYS A 9 -4.86 -8.39 7.14
CA CYS A 9 -3.68 -7.85 6.46
C CYS A 9 -2.60 -7.46 7.47
N TYR A 10 -2.96 -6.78 8.54
CA TYR A 10 -2.03 -6.36 9.59
C TYR A 10 -1.38 -7.56 10.27
N MET A 11 -2.13 -8.59 10.65
CA MET A 11 -1.58 -9.82 11.21
C MET A 11 -0.58 -10.49 10.27
N THR A 12 -0.89 -10.54 8.97
CA THR A 12 -0.01 -11.18 7.99
C THR A 12 1.26 -10.35 7.73
N LEU A 13 1.12 -9.01 7.65
CA LEU A 13 2.25 -8.11 7.44
C LEU A 13 3.19 -8.09 8.64
N THR A 14 2.66 -8.03 9.86
CA THR A 14 3.47 -8.07 11.09
C THR A 14 4.18 -9.40 11.26
N THR A 15 3.52 -10.51 10.92
CA THR A 15 4.16 -11.84 10.90
C THR A 15 5.28 -11.91 9.86
N ALA A 16 5.08 -11.33 8.67
CA ALA A 16 6.13 -11.27 7.64
C ALA A 16 7.34 -10.47 8.12
N LEU A 17 7.12 -9.32 8.75
CA LEU A 17 8.20 -8.51 9.34
C LEU A 17 8.97 -9.26 10.43
N HIS A 18 8.26 -9.95 11.31
CA HIS A 18 8.89 -10.77 12.36
C HIS A 18 9.80 -11.87 11.79
N LEU A 19 9.42 -12.43 10.64
CA LEU A 19 10.21 -13.44 9.92
C LEU A 19 11.25 -12.83 8.97
N HIS A 20 11.48 -11.52 9.02
CA HIS A 20 12.37 -10.78 8.10
C HIS A 20 12.04 -11.02 6.62
N ARG A 21 10.76 -11.12 6.31
CA ARG A 21 10.23 -11.24 4.93
C ARG A 21 9.56 -9.94 4.52
N GLY A 22 9.55 -9.69 3.21
CA GLY A 22 8.78 -8.59 2.65
C GLY A 22 7.28 -8.91 2.63
N GLY A 23 6.43 -7.87 2.65
CA GLY A 23 4.99 -7.98 2.45
C GLY A 23 4.63 -7.71 0.98
N SER A 24 3.70 -8.50 0.44
CA SER A 24 3.23 -8.33 -0.96
C SER A 24 1.70 -8.30 -1.03
N PRO A 25 1.06 -7.15 -0.74
CA PRO A 25 -0.35 -6.97 -0.99
C PRO A 25 -0.69 -7.06 -2.49
N LYS A 26 -1.60 -7.97 -2.85
CA LYS A 26 -2.07 -8.21 -4.21
C LYS A 26 -3.58 -8.04 -4.28
N GLY A 27 -4.08 -7.40 -5.29
CA GLY A 27 -5.51 -7.22 -5.49
C GLY A 27 -5.84 -6.18 -6.54
N PRO A 28 -7.11 -6.02 -6.91
CA PRO A 28 -7.57 -5.02 -7.86
C PRO A 28 -7.17 -3.60 -7.45
N ALA A 29 -7.26 -2.65 -8.38
CA ALA A 29 -7.10 -1.23 -8.06
C ALA A 29 -8.18 -0.79 -7.05
N GLY A 30 -7.86 0.18 -6.20
CA GLY A 30 -8.81 0.73 -5.23
C GLY A 30 -9.08 -0.14 -3.99
N THR A 31 -8.36 -1.25 -3.78
CA THR A 31 -8.52 -2.10 -2.58
C THR A 31 -7.72 -1.63 -1.36
N GLY A 32 -7.06 -0.47 -1.44
CA GLY A 32 -6.35 0.13 -0.30
C GLY A 32 -5.00 -0.52 0.04
N LYS A 33 -4.36 -1.23 -0.91
CA LYS A 33 -3.07 -1.93 -0.68
C LYS A 33 -1.99 -1.04 -0.06
N THR A 34 -1.72 0.08 -0.71
CA THR A 34 -0.69 1.05 -0.30
C THR A 34 -1.08 1.75 0.99
N GLU A 35 -2.34 2.15 1.13
CA GLU A 35 -2.84 2.81 2.34
C GLU A 35 -2.78 1.88 3.56
N THR A 36 -3.06 0.58 3.41
CA THR A 36 -2.94 -0.40 4.51
C THR A 36 -1.50 -0.48 5.04
N VAL A 37 -0.49 -0.47 4.16
CA VAL A 37 0.92 -0.45 4.57
C VAL A 37 1.28 0.86 5.27
N LYS A 38 0.82 2.00 4.76
CA LYS A 38 1.04 3.31 5.36
C LYS A 38 0.42 3.42 6.76
N ASP A 39 -0.82 2.97 6.90
CA ASP A 39 -1.53 3.00 8.18
C ASP A 39 -0.89 2.08 9.22
N LEU A 40 -0.43 0.89 8.80
CA LEU A 40 0.33 0.00 9.68
C LEU A 40 1.63 0.67 10.15
N GLY A 41 2.39 1.25 9.22
CA GLY A 41 3.62 1.97 9.56
C GLY A 41 3.36 3.13 10.52
N LYS A 42 2.32 3.93 10.26
CA LYS A 42 1.90 5.03 11.14
C LYS A 42 1.53 4.53 12.54
N SER A 43 0.81 3.43 12.63
CA SER A 43 0.39 2.84 13.91
C SER A 43 1.58 2.33 14.74
N LEU A 44 2.64 1.86 14.07
CA LEU A 44 3.88 1.40 14.70
C LEU A 44 4.93 2.50 14.87
N GLY A 45 4.63 3.74 14.47
CA GLY A 45 5.59 4.85 14.52
C GLY A 45 6.73 4.74 13.52
N MET A 46 6.57 3.95 12.46
CA MET A 46 7.57 3.73 11.41
C MET A 46 7.42 4.74 10.29
N TYR A 47 8.52 5.24 9.77
CA TYR A 47 8.52 6.09 8.59
C TYR A 47 8.37 5.24 7.33
N VAL A 48 7.32 5.49 6.53
CA VAL A 48 7.00 4.75 5.32
C VAL A 48 7.22 5.64 4.10
N ILE A 49 8.11 5.21 3.21
CA ILE A 49 8.36 5.87 1.92
C ILE A 49 7.58 5.11 0.85
N VAL A 50 6.68 5.80 0.16
CA VAL A 50 5.93 5.23 -0.97
C VAL A 50 6.56 5.66 -2.28
N VAL A 51 6.82 4.69 -3.14
CA VAL A 51 7.42 4.87 -4.46
C VAL A 51 6.51 4.24 -5.50
N ASN A 52 6.01 5.05 -6.42
CA ASN A 52 5.24 4.55 -7.55
C ASN A 52 6.20 4.02 -8.62
N CYS A 53 6.13 2.73 -8.89
CA CYS A 53 6.96 2.09 -9.89
C CYS A 53 6.41 2.34 -11.30
N SER A 54 7.30 2.64 -12.23
CA SER A 54 7.00 2.88 -13.64
C SER A 54 8.03 2.18 -14.54
N GLU A 55 7.74 2.07 -15.82
CA GLU A 55 8.63 1.46 -16.81
C GLU A 55 9.98 2.19 -16.95
N GLY A 56 10.02 3.50 -16.67
CA GLY A 56 11.23 4.32 -16.73
C GLY A 56 12.12 4.29 -15.51
N LEU A 57 11.83 3.44 -14.51
CA LEU A 57 12.62 3.37 -13.29
C LEU A 57 13.97 2.68 -13.55
N ASP A 58 15.06 3.40 -13.21
CA ASP A 58 16.43 2.90 -13.34
C ASP A 58 16.86 2.09 -12.10
N TYR A 59 17.57 0.98 -12.32
CA TYR A 59 18.07 0.13 -11.25
C TYR A 59 19.05 0.84 -10.30
N LYS A 60 19.81 1.83 -10.80
CA LYS A 60 20.74 2.63 -9.98
C LYS A 60 20.00 3.53 -8.99
N SER A 61 18.90 4.15 -9.42
CA SER A 61 18.05 4.97 -8.57
C SER A 61 17.39 4.12 -7.50
N MET A 62 16.91 2.92 -7.87
CA MET A 62 16.37 1.94 -6.93
C MET A 62 17.42 1.47 -5.92
N GLY A 63 18.64 1.18 -6.37
CA GLY A 63 19.75 0.79 -5.49
C GLY A 63 20.08 1.85 -4.43
N ARG A 64 20.14 3.12 -4.83
CA ARG A 64 20.35 4.23 -3.88
C ARG A 64 19.24 4.31 -2.83
N MET A 65 18.00 4.12 -3.27
CA MET A 65 16.84 4.13 -2.38
C MET A 65 16.87 2.96 -1.40
N PHE A 66 17.14 1.75 -1.87
CA PHE A 66 17.30 0.57 -1.02
C PHE A 66 18.45 0.72 -0.02
N SER A 67 19.57 1.31 -0.45
CA SER A 67 20.67 1.62 0.45
C SER A 67 20.25 2.62 1.55
N GLY A 68 19.47 3.64 1.20
CA GLY A 68 18.88 4.58 2.14
C GLY A 68 17.94 3.90 3.15
N LEU A 69 17.03 3.06 2.67
CA LEU A 69 16.10 2.30 3.53
C LEU A 69 16.84 1.38 4.50
N ALA A 70 17.84 0.64 4.02
CA ALA A 70 18.64 -0.26 4.85
C ALA A 70 19.39 0.47 5.97
N GLN A 71 19.92 1.66 5.69
CA GLN A 71 20.69 2.44 6.66
C GLN A 71 19.82 3.20 7.65
N THR A 72 18.63 3.64 7.26
CA THR A 72 17.69 4.38 8.12
C THR A 72 16.77 3.47 8.92
N GLY A 73 16.54 2.24 8.46
CA GLY A 73 15.55 1.34 9.05
C GLY A 73 14.10 1.73 8.72
N ALA A 74 13.89 2.61 7.74
CA ALA A 74 12.58 3.01 7.27
C ALA A 74 11.91 1.89 6.43
N TRP A 75 10.61 2.00 6.26
CA TRP A 75 9.84 1.09 5.41
C TRP A 75 9.71 1.65 3.98
N GLY A 76 9.97 0.80 2.99
CA GLY A 76 9.73 1.12 1.59
C GLY A 76 8.50 0.39 1.08
N CYS A 77 7.53 1.13 0.55
CA CYS A 77 6.35 0.61 -0.13
C CYS A 77 6.43 0.93 -1.62
N PHE A 78 6.71 -0.08 -2.42
CA PHE A 78 6.86 0.03 -3.87
C PHE A 78 5.52 -0.31 -4.53
N ASP A 79 4.81 0.73 -4.95
CA ASP A 79 3.48 0.60 -5.52
C ASP A 79 3.56 0.23 -7.00
N GLU A 80 2.67 -0.68 -7.42
CA GLU A 80 2.63 -1.21 -8.80
C GLU A 80 3.97 -1.79 -9.29
N PHE A 81 4.65 -2.54 -8.44
CA PHE A 81 5.99 -3.09 -8.67
C PHE A 81 6.10 -3.92 -9.97
N ASN A 82 5.02 -4.51 -10.42
CA ASN A 82 4.95 -5.27 -11.68
C ASN A 82 4.88 -4.41 -12.95
N ARG A 83 5.02 -3.08 -12.85
CA ARG A 83 5.21 -2.17 -13.99
C ARG A 83 6.66 -2.00 -14.42
N ILE A 84 7.59 -2.42 -13.58
CA ILE A 84 9.02 -2.32 -13.88
C ILE A 84 9.35 -3.27 -15.02
N ASN A 85 10.20 -2.82 -15.97
CA ASN A 85 10.71 -3.65 -17.05
C ASN A 85 11.41 -4.89 -16.51
N ILE A 86 11.23 -6.04 -17.17
CA ILE A 86 11.74 -7.33 -16.70
C ILE A 86 13.26 -7.36 -16.53
N GLU A 87 13.98 -6.65 -17.37
CA GLU A 87 15.45 -6.54 -17.30
C GLU A 87 15.89 -5.82 -16.02
N VAL A 88 15.24 -4.69 -15.71
CA VAL A 88 15.48 -3.92 -14.48
C VAL A 88 15.01 -4.70 -13.27
N LEU A 89 13.86 -5.36 -13.39
CA LEU A 89 13.25 -6.13 -12.31
C LEU A 89 14.17 -7.24 -11.79
N SER A 90 14.93 -7.92 -12.67
CA SER A 90 15.86 -8.97 -12.26
C SER A 90 17.03 -8.42 -11.41
N VAL A 91 17.55 -7.24 -11.75
CA VAL A 91 18.59 -6.56 -10.96
C VAL A 91 18.06 -6.07 -9.62
N VAL A 92 16.89 -5.41 -9.65
CA VAL A 92 16.19 -4.94 -8.43
C VAL A 92 15.86 -6.12 -7.49
N ALA A 93 15.47 -7.25 -8.08
CA ALA A 93 15.24 -8.48 -7.33
C ALA A 93 16.48 -8.92 -6.55
N GLN A 94 17.64 -8.88 -7.17
CA GLN A 94 18.90 -9.24 -6.52
C GLN A 94 19.27 -8.25 -5.41
N GLN A 95 19.02 -6.96 -5.60
CA GLN A 95 19.21 -5.93 -4.56
C GLN A 95 18.34 -6.21 -3.33
N ILE A 96 17.05 -6.46 -3.54
CA ILE A 96 16.09 -6.80 -2.46
C ILE A 96 16.50 -8.08 -1.74
N LEU A 97 16.86 -9.13 -2.49
CA LEU A 97 17.33 -10.40 -1.94
C LEU A 97 18.55 -10.22 -1.03
N SER A 98 19.50 -9.37 -1.43
CA SER A 98 20.69 -9.08 -0.63
C SER A 98 20.33 -8.45 0.71
N ILE A 99 19.36 -7.53 0.74
CA ILE A 99 18.90 -6.88 1.97
C ILE A 99 18.13 -7.87 2.86
N LEU A 100 17.15 -8.59 2.31
CA LEU A 100 16.33 -9.52 3.08
C LEU A 100 17.18 -10.70 3.65
N SER A 101 18.16 -11.19 2.88
CA SER A 101 19.10 -12.20 3.34
C SER A 101 20.00 -11.68 4.46
N ALA A 102 20.45 -10.43 4.37
CA ALA A 102 21.24 -9.81 5.41
C ALA A 102 20.42 -9.58 6.70
N LEU A 103 19.15 -9.19 6.56
CA LEU A 103 18.19 -9.08 7.68
C LEU A 103 17.96 -10.43 8.37
N SER A 104 17.67 -11.47 7.60
CA SER A 104 17.50 -12.86 8.12
C SER A 104 18.72 -13.38 8.83
N ALA A 105 19.91 -12.99 8.37
CA ALA A 105 21.17 -13.37 8.99
C ALA A 105 21.55 -12.51 10.21
N GLY A 106 20.73 -11.51 10.57
CA GLY A 106 20.99 -10.63 11.71
C GLY A 106 22.25 -9.77 11.59
N LYS A 107 22.72 -9.49 10.36
CA LYS A 107 23.93 -8.73 10.12
C LYS A 107 23.72 -7.24 10.39
N SER A 108 24.63 -6.61 11.13
CA SER A 108 24.61 -5.15 11.33
C SER A 108 25.26 -4.37 10.18
N LYS A 109 26.05 -5.03 9.35
CA LYS A 109 26.69 -4.49 8.13
C LYS A 109 26.72 -5.58 7.06
N PHE A 110 26.53 -5.20 5.81
CA PHE A 110 26.60 -6.11 4.67
C PHE A 110 27.11 -5.39 3.42
N LEU A 111 27.58 -6.18 2.47
CA LEU A 111 28.02 -5.67 1.18
C LEU A 111 26.80 -5.46 0.26
N PHE A 112 26.61 -4.22 -0.18
CA PHE A 112 25.53 -3.85 -1.10
C PHE A 112 26.14 -3.06 -2.27
N GLU A 113 25.98 -3.54 -3.48
CA GLU A 113 26.52 -2.92 -4.72
C GLU A 113 28.01 -2.52 -4.64
N GLY A 114 28.84 -3.37 -4.02
CA GLY A 114 30.27 -3.11 -3.87
C GLY A 114 30.65 -2.24 -2.67
N HIS A 115 29.69 -1.73 -1.92
CA HIS A 115 29.93 -0.91 -0.73
C HIS A 115 29.42 -1.60 0.54
N THR A 116 30.19 -1.52 1.61
CA THR A 116 29.74 -1.99 2.92
C THR A 116 28.86 -0.95 3.58
N ILE A 117 27.57 -1.23 3.73
CA ILE A 117 26.61 -0.32 4.37
C ILE A 117 26.11 -0.90 5.70
N ARG A 118 25.62 0.01 6.57
CA ARG A 118 24.95 -0.37 7.82
C ARG A 118 23.55 -0.88 7.52
N LEU A 119 23.12 -1.90 8.26
CA LEU A 119 21.77 -2.43 8.19
C LEU A 119 21.05 -2.24 9.54
N VAL A 120 19.94 -1.54 9.50
CA VAL A 120 19.06 -1.37 10.66
C VAL A 120 17.95 -2.42 10.61
N PRO A 121 17.74 -3.23 11.66
CA PRO A 121 16.83 -4.38 11.63
C PRO A 121 15.35 -4.02 11.47
N THR A 122 14.99 -2.76 11.70
CA THR A 122 13.60 -2.27 11.51
C THR A 122 13.22 -2.02 10.05
N CYS A 123 14.18 -2.15 9.12
CA CYS A 123 13.91 -1.98 7.69
C CYS A 123 12.86 -2.98 7.19
N GLY A 124 11.83 -2.47 6.51
CA GLY A 124 10.77 -3.29 5.91
C GLY A 124 10.60 -2.96 4.42
N ILE A 125 10.39 -3.99 3.62
CA ILE A 125 10.15 -3.84 2.17
C ILE A 125 8.77 -4.39 1.85
N PHE A 126 7.95 -3.56 1.23
CA PHE A 126 6.60 -3.91 0.79
C PHE A 126 6.46 -3.64 -0.71
N ILE A 127 5.81 -4.54 -1.41
CA ILE A 127 5.51 -4.39 -2.83
C ILE A 127 4.02 -4.56 -3.05
N THR A 128 3.39 -3.67 -3.79
CA THR A 128 2.00 -3.85 -4.19
C THR A 128 1.92 -4.31 -5.64
N MET A 129 0.93 -5.11 -5.94
CA MET A 129 0.70 -5.61 -7.28
C MET A 129 -0.77 -5.60 -7.64
N ASN A 130 -1.06 -5.25 -8.87
CA ASN A 130 -2.38 -5.36 -9.47
C ASN A 130 -2.36 -6.56 -10.45
N PRO A 131 -2.94 -7.71 -10.09
CA PRO A 131 -3.05 -8.84 -11.00
C PRO A 131 -4.05 -8.53 -12.13
N GLY A 132 -3.86 -9.18 -13.28
CA GLY A 132 -4.86 -9.18 -14.36
C GLY A 132 -4.76 -8.07 -15.40
N TYR A 133 -3.77 -7.20 -15.36
CA TYR A 133 -3.55 -6.24 -16.45
C TYR A 133 -2.57 -6.80 -17.48
N ALA A 134 -2.95 -6.76 -18.76
CA ALA A 134 -2.08 -7.17 -19.86
C ALA A 134 -0.78 -6.33 -19.90
N GLY A 135 0.36 -6.98 -20.21
CA GLY A 135 1.66 -6.29 -20.29
C GLY A 135 2.41 -6.12 -18.98
N ARG A 136 1.92 -6.67 -17.85
CA ARG A 136 2.63 -6.62 -16.57
C ARG A 136 3.48 -7.85 -16.34
N THR A 137 4.67 -7.66 -15.83
CA THR A 137 5.64 -8.71 -15.57
C THR A 137 5.28 -9.52 -14.33
N GLU A 138 5.42 -10.84 -14.40
CA GLU A 138 5.40 -11.66 -13.19
C GLU A 138 6.71 -11.50 -12.42
N LEU A 139 6.59 -11.59 -11.09
CA LEU A 139 7.77 -11.59 -10.24
C LEU A 139 8.61 -12.85 -10.48
N PRO A 140 9.94 -12.73 -10.51
CA PRO A 140 10.85 -13.88 -10.49
C PRO A 140 10.56 -14.76 -9.26
N ASP A 141 10.73 -16.08 -9.43
CA ASP A 141 10.35 -17.05 -8.37
C ASP A 141 11.20 -16.90 -7.09
N ASN A 142 12.46 -16.50 -7.24
CA ASN A 142 13.32 -16.17 -6.11
C ASN A 142 12.76 -15.02 -5.26
N LEU A 143 12.19 -14.00 -5.89
CA LEU A 143 11.50 -12.92 -5.17
C LEU A 143 10.18 -13.39 -4.56
N LYS A 144 9.38 -14.17 -5.27
CA LYS A 144 8.09 -14.69 -4.75
C LYS A 144 8.28 -15.40 -3.40
N SER A 145 9.39 -16.14 -3.23
CA SER A 145 9.69 -16.88 -2.00
C SER A 145 10.02 -15.98 -0.80
N MET A 146 10.56 -14.79 -1.05
CA MET A 146 10.97 -13.83 -0.01
C MET A 146 9.86 -12.89 0.43
N PHE A 147 8.77 -12.82 -0.32
CA PHE A 147 7.62 -11.99 -0.01
C PHE A 147 6.44 -12.82 0.48
N ARG A 148 5.79 -12.36 1.54
CA ARG A 148 4.53 -12.94 2.00
C ARG A 148 3.38 -12.33 1.21
N PRO A 149 2.71 -13.09 0.32
CA PRO A 149 1.59 -12.57 -0.45
C PRO A 149 0.36 -12.42 0.45
N ILE A 150 -0.39 -11.34 0.20
CA ILE A 150 -1.66 -11.05 0.86
C ILE A 150 -2.66 -10.71 -0.23
N SER A 151 -3.76 -11.47 -0.31
CA SER A 151 -4.83 -11.18 -1.25
C SER A 151 -5.78 -10.14 -0.65
N MET A 152 -5.92 -9.01 -1.31
CA MET A 152 -6.88 -7.96 -0.97
C MET A 152 -8.02 -7.97 -1.97
N VAL A 153 -9.23 -8.04 -1.46
CA VAL A 153 -10.45 -8.03 -2.24
C VAL A 153 -11.15 -6.67 -2.11
N VAL A 154 -12.01 -6.35 -3.05
CA VAL A 154 -12.86 -5.16 -2.94
C VAL A 154 -13.75 -5.33 -1.70
N PRO A 155 -13.78 -4.36 -0.78
CA PRO A 155 -14.64 -4.40 0.39
C PRO A 155 -16.12 -4.47 -0.03
N ASP A 156 -16.94 -5.07 0.82
CA ASP A 156 -18.38 -5.10 0.62
C ASP A 156 -18.95 -3.66 0.60
N SER A 157 -19.84 -3.40 -0.35
CA SER A 157 -20.50 -2.10 -0.50
C SER A 157 -21.26 -1.69 0.77
N THR A 158 -21.82 -2.64 1.49
CA THR A 158 -22.47 -2.43 2.78
C THR A 158 -21.54 -1.80 3.80
N LEU A 159 -20.34 -2.37 3.92
CA LEU A 159 -19.32 -1.88 4.86
C LEU A 159 -18.83 -0.48 4.50
N ILE A 160 -18.65 -0.22 3.20
CA ILE A 160 -18.24 1.11 2.70
C ILE A 160 -19.32 2.14 3.06
N ALA A 161 -20.58 1.82 2.82
CA ALA A 161 -21.70 2.70 3.12
C ALA A 161 -21.82 3.00 4.62
N GLU A 162 -21.74 1.97 5.46
CA GLU A 162 -21.80 2.12 6.91
C GLU A 162 -20.69 3.05 7.42
N ILE A 163 -19.47 2.89 6.92
CA ILE A 163 -18.33 3.71 7.32
C ILE A 163 -18.50 5.16 6.85
N LEU A 164 -18.97 5.38 5.62
CA LEU A 164 -19.20 6.72 5.08
C LEU A 164 -20.30 7.44 5.85
N LEU A 165 -21.44 6.79 6.10
CA LEU A 165 -22.53 7.35 6.87
C LEU A 165 -22.12 7.69 8.31
N PHE A 166 -21.36 6.79 8.94
CA PHE A 166 -20.83 7.05 10.27
C PHE A 166 -19.85 8.23 10.28
N GLY A 167 -19.00 8.35 9.27
CA GLY A 167 -18.07 9.48 9.11
C GLY A 167 -18.78 10.85 8.96
N GLU A 168 -19.98 10.84 8.36
CA GLU A 168 -20.84 12.03 8.20
C GLU A 168 -21.72 12.29 9.46
N GLY A 169 -21.60 11.49 10.51
CA GLY A 169 -22.27 11.70 11.80
C GLY A 169 -23.65 11.05 11.97
N PHE A 170 -23.96 10.03 11.17
CA PHE A 170 -25.19 9.25 11.34
C PHE A 170 -25.01 8.11 12.36
N ASP A 171 -25.79 8.10 13.44
CA ASP A 171 -25.70 7.08 14.50
C ASP A 171 -26.27 5.70 14.08
N ASN A 172 -27.31 5.67 13.26
CA ASN A 172 -28.03 4.44 12.85
C ASN A 172 -27.67 3.99 11.42
N CYS A 173 -26.41 3.95 11.08
CA CYS A 173 -25.91 3.67 9.73
C CYS A 173 -26.38 2.31 9.17
N LYS A 174 -26.48 1.25 10.03
CA LYS A 174 -26.95 -0.08 9.64
C LYS A 174 -28.41 -0.10 9.21
N VAL A 175 -29.26 0.63 9.90
CA VAL A 175 -30.69 0.69 9.61
C VAL A 175 -30.95 1.49 8.34
N LEU A 176 -30.24 2.60 8.16
CA LEU A 176 -30.34 3.42 6.94
C LEU A 176 -29.96 2.64 5.68
N TYR A 177 -28.93 1.81 5.75
CA TYR A 177 -28.54 0.97 4.61
C TYR A 177 -29.60 -0.12 4.30
N LEU A 178 -30.17 -0.77 5.32
CA LEU A 178 -31.17 -1.84 5.15
C LEU A 178 -32.52 -1.32 4.59
N CYS A 179 -32.88 -0.08 4.89
CA CYS A 179 -34.11 0.52 4.38
C CYS A 179 -34.09 0.80 2.88
N ASP A 180 -32.90 0.88 2.23
CA ASP A 180 -32.79 1.40 0.88
C ASP A 180 -31.92 0.59 -0.09
N SER A 181 -31.94 -0.72 0.06
CA SER A 181 -31.22 -1.64 -0.83
C SER A 181 -31.64 -1.55 -2.32
N LYS A 182 -32.75 -0.85 -2.64
CA LYS A 182 -33.23 -0.62 -4.01
C LYS A 182 -32.75 0.72 -4.63
N ASN A 183 -32.43 1.75 -3.83
CA ASN A 183 -32.09 3.09 -4.32
C ASN A 183 -30.73 3.64 -3.83
N TYR A 184 -29.83 2.74 -3.43
CA TYR A 184 -28.52 3.08 -2.86
C TYR A 184 -27.71 4.12 -3.66
N ARG A 185 -27.78 4.03 -4.99
CA ARG A 185 -27.08 4.97 -5.89
C ARG A 185 -27.65 6.39 -5.81
N GLU A 186 -28.94 6.54 -5.61
CA GLU A 186 -29.60 7.86 -5.51
C GLU A 186 -29.40 8.50 -4.13
N ILE A 187 -29.38 7.72 -3.04
CA ILE A 187 -29.18 8.27 -1.69
C ILE A 187 -27.74 8.73 -1.50
N VAL A 188 -26.76 7.92 -1.90
CA VAL A 188 -25.34 8.34 -1.82
C VAL A 188 -25.09 9.55 -2.69
N LEU A 189 -25.64 9.60 -3.91
CA LEU A 189 -25.54 10.77 -4.80
C LEU A 189 -26.31 11.98 -4.25
N ASN A 190 -27.48 11.80 -3.67
CA ASN A 190 -28.26 12.90 -3.08
C ASN A 190 -27.65 13.39 -1.76
N THR A 191 -27.10 12.50 -0.92
CA THR A 191 -26.40 12.90 0.32
C THR A 191 -25.08 13.60 -0.01
N ILE A 192 -24.32 13.08 -0.97
CA ILE A 192 -23.11 13.76 -1.48
C ILE A 192 -23.47 15.10 -2.14
N SER A 193 -24.53 15.16 -2.94
CA SER A 193 -24.96 16.43 -3.54
C SER A 193 -25.53 17.42 -2.53
N ALA A 194 -26.23 16.96 -1.51
CA ALA A 194 -26.79 17.83 -0.46
C ALA A 194 -25.72 18.39 0.50
N THR A 195 -24.68 17.60 0.79
CA THR A 195 -23.57 18.06 1.66
C THR A 195 -22.48 18.80 0.89
N PHE A 196 -22.17 18.41 -0.33
CA PHE A 196 -21.09 19.05 -1.12
C PHE A 196 -21.56 20.23 -1.99
N LEU A 197 -22.82 20.27 -2.45
CA LEU A 197 -23.31 21.41 -3.23
C LEU A 197 -23.22 22.75 -2.50
N PRO A 198 -23.60 22.87 -1.21
CA PRO A 198 -23.45 24.13 -0.49
C PRO A 198 -21.98 24.56 -0.33
N VAL A 199 -21.07 23.61 -0.11
CA VAL A 199 -19.63 23.90 0.04
C VAL A 199 -19.01 24.29 -1.29
N PHE A 200 -19.41 23.64 -2.39
CA PHE A 200 -18.95 23.98 -3.74
C PHE A 200 -19.51 25.34 -4.20
N CYS A 201 -20.77 25.63 -3.96
CA CYS A 201 -21.35 26.95 -4.25
C CYS A 201 -20.68 28.06 -3.45
N THR A 202 -20.30 27.83 -2.19
CA THR A 202 -19.60 28.84 -1.38
C THR A 202 -18.18 29.08 -1.89
N ILE A 203 -17.46 28.04 -2.32
CA ILE A 203 -16.12 28.17 -2.87
C ILE A 203 -16.14 28.82 -4.27
N PHE A 204 -17.13 28.51 -5.10
CA PHE A 204 -17.27 29.11 -6.44
C PHE A 204 -17.77 30.55 -6.38
N SER A 205 -18.61 30.91 -5.40
CA SER A 205 -19.07 32.28 -5.19
C SER A 205 -17.96 33.23 -4.75
N ILE A 206 -16.96 32.71 -4.02
CA ILE A 206 -15.78 33.48 -3.60
C ILE A 206 -14.79 33.69 -4.75
N SER A 207 -14.81 32.81 -5.76
CA SER A 207 -13.90 32.91 -6.92
C SER A 207 -14.40 33.84 -8.03
N LEU A 208 -15.69 34.25 -8.01
CA LEU A 208 -16.29 35.14 -9.00
C LEU A 208 -16.39 36.61 -8.53
N THR A 209 -15.92 36.92 -7.33
CA THR A 209 -15.90 38.30 -6.77
C THR A 209 -14.49 38.87 -6.59
N LYS A 210 -13.53 38.38 -7.38
CA LYS A 210 -12.23 39.03 -7.51
C LYS A 210 -11.86 39.26 -8.95
#